data_6c7e4bfbfc948697163bde6f670f0610
#
_entry.id   6c7e4bfbfc948697163bde6f670f0610
#
_cell.length_a   1.000
_cell.length_b   1.000
_cell.length_c   1.000
_cell.angle_alpha   90.00
_cell.angle_beta   90.00
_cell.angle_gamma   90.00
#
_symmetry.space_group_name_H-M   'P 1'
#
loop_
_entity.id
_entity.type
_entity.pdbx_description
1 polymer ?
#
loop_
_entity_poly.entity_id
_entity_poly.type
_entity_poly.pdbx_seq_one_letter_code
_entity_poly.pdbx_strand_id
1 'polypeptide(L)'
;MSAITSYLFLVLAVALGTASNSFAKSAEGFTLWIPSIITAVTIVLCMYSLSQVMKVMPVGVTYASFAGLTIIATATVGVFKFNQIPNLYTLIGLGLIIAGVLMINLMSKTNI
;
A
#
# COMPACT_ATOMS: atom_id res chain seq x y z
N MET A 1 -10.46 8.65 -17.53
CA MET A 1 -9.19 8.02 -17.19
C MET A 1 -9.26 6.55 -17.56
N SER A 2 -8.25 6.04 -18.25
CA SER A 2 -8.24 4.64 -18.67
C SER A 2 -7.91 3.70 -17.52
N ALA A 3 -8.19 2.40 -17.71
CA ALA A 3 -7.83 1.39 -16.71
C ALA A 3 -6.32 1.37 -16.47
N ILE A 4 -5.53 1.53 -17.53
CA ILE A 4 -4.07 1.55 -17.44
C ILE A 4 -3.62 2.72 -16.56
N THR A 5 -4.18 3.90 -16.78
CA THR A 5 -3.84 5.08 -15.99
C THR A 5 -4.21 4.87 -14.51
N SER A 6 -5.38 4.26 -14.25
CA SER A 6 -5.81 3.96 -12.88
C SER A 6 -4.82 3.04 -12.19
N TYR A 7 -4.38 1.98 -12.85
CA TYR A 7 -3.43 1.04 -12.24
C TYR A 7 -2.04 1.66 -12.09
N LEU A 8 -1.64 2.58 -12.97
CA LEU A 8 -0.39 3.32 -12.80
C LEU A 8 -0.44 4.20 -11.55
N PHE A 9 -1.55 4.90 -11.33
CA PHE A 9 -1.72 5.67 -10.10
C PHE A 9 -1.76 4.76 -8.86
N LEU A 10 -2.34 3.57 -8.99
CA LEU A 10 -2.38 2.61 -7.89
C LEU A 10 -0.96 2.14 -7.53
N VAL A 11 -0.14 1.82 -8.53
CA VAL A 11 1.25 1.42 -8.32
C VAL A 11 2.05 2.56 -7.67
N LEU A 12 1.84 3.79 -8.15
CA LEU A 12 2.48 4.95 -7.56
C LEU A 12 2.06 5.13 -6.09
N ALA A 13 0.78 4.96 -5.79
CA ALA A 13 0.28 5.03 -4.43
C ALA A 13 0.91 3.96 -3.54
N VAL A 14 1.05 2.73 -4.05
CA VAL A 14 1.69 1.64 -3.31
C VAL A 14 3.15 1.98 -3.01
N ALA A 15 3.88 2.51 -3.98
CA ALA A 15 5.27 2.91 -3.79
C ALA A 15 5.38 4.01 -2.73
N LEU A 16 4.54 5.03 -2.82
CA LEU A 16 4.53 6.14 -1.87
C LEU A 16 4.09 5.67 -0.47
N GLY A 17 3.09 4.80 -0.40
CA GLY A 17 2.63 4.26 0.88
C GLY A 17 3.69 3.39 1.55
N THR A 18 4.39 2.57 0.78
CA THR A 18 5.48 1.74 1.29
C THR A 18 6.62 2.62 1.79
N ALA A 19 6.99 3.67 1.04
CA ALA A 19 8.00 4.63 1.47
C ALA A 19 7.57 5.33 2.77
N SER A 20 6.31 5.77 2.84
CA SER A 20 5.76 6.40 4.02
C SER A 20 5.85 5.49 5.24
N ASN A 21 5.48 4.21 5.08
CA ASN A 21 5.56 3.24 6.18
C ASN A 21 7.01 3.04 6.65
N SER A 22 7.95 2.98 5.71
CA SER A 22 9.36 2.79 6.04
C SER A 22 9.92 4.00 6.80
N PHE A 23 9.61 5.20 6.34
CA PHE A 23 10.08 6.41 7.02
C PHE A 23 9.35 6.64 8.34
N ALA A 24 8.09 6.21 8.45
CA ALA A 24 7.37 6.26 9.71
C ALA A 24 8.09 5.44 10.78
N LYS A 25 8.60 4.25 10.41
CA LYS A 25 9.40 3.45 11.32
C LYS A 25 10.68 4.14 11.70
N SER A 26 11.37 4.73 10.73
CA SER A 26 12.62 5.46 10.96
C SER A 26 12.43 6.74 11.76
N ALA A 27 11.22 7.27 11.82
CA ALA A 27 10.92 8.50 12.55
C ALA A 27 10.90 8.32 14.07
N GLU A 28 10.92 7.09 14.58
CA GLU A 28 10.91 6.78 16.00
C GLU A 28 9.82 7.53 16.76
N GLY A 29 8.57 7.33 16.32
CA GLY A 29 7.43 7.98 16.93
C GLY A 29 7.30 9.46 16.60
N PHE A 30 7.83 9.85 15.42
CA PHE A 30 7.83 11.24 14.95
C PHE A 30 8.66 12.17 15.82
N THR A 31 9.72 11.62 16.42
CA THR A 31 10.67 12.40 17.21
C THR A 31 11.83 12.93 16.37
N LEU A 32 12.10 12.29 15.22
CA LEU A 32 13.16 12.70 14.30
C LEU A 32 12.56 13.52 13.15
N TRP A 33 13.12 14.71 12.92
CA TRP A 33 12.54 15.68 11.98
C TRP A 33 12.53 15.20 10.52
N ILE A 34 13.68 14.72 10.02
CA ILE A 34 13.80 14.39 8.61
C ILE A 34 12.88 13.21 8.22
N PRO A 35 12.92 12.05 8.90
CA PRO A 35 11.98 10.96 8.55
C PRO A 35 10.52 11.35 8.75
N SER A 36 10.21 12.17 9.75
CA SER A 36 8.84 12.60 10.00
C SER A 36 8.30 13.45 8.87
N ILE A 37 9.09 14.39 8.36
CA ILE A 37 8.70 15.24 7.24
C ILE A 37 8.51 14.41 5.98
N ILE A 38 9.43 13.48 5.70
CA ILE A 38 9.35 12.61 4.53
C ILE A 38 8.08 11.74 4.61
N THR A 39 7.77 11.20 5.79
CA THR A 39 6.54 10.43 6.00
C THR A 39 5.31 11.27 5.67
N ALA A 40 5.24 12.49 6.18
CA ALA A 40 4.09 13.37 5.95
C ALA A 40 3.93 13.69 4.47
N VAL A 41 5.01 14.03 3.78
CA VAL A 41 4.96 14.36 2.36
C VAL A 41 4.54 13.14 1.53
N THR A 42 5.14 11.99 1.79
CA THR A 42 4.84 10.78 1.01
C THR A 42 3.40 10.30 1.22
N ILE A 43 2.86 10.40 2.44
CA ILE A 43 1.48 9.96 2.67
C ILE A 43 0.48 10.90 2.00
N VAL A 44 0.74 12.18 1.96
CA VAL A 44 -0.12 13.13 1.26
C VAL A 44 -0.15 12.82 -0.25
N LEU A 45 1.02 12.60 -0.84
CA LEU A 45 1.13 12.25 -2.25
C LEU A 45 0.48 10.89 -2.54
N CYS A 46 0.62 9.94 -1.62
CA CYS A 46 -0.04 8.63 -1.71
C CYS A 46 -1.55 8.79 -1.77
N MET A 47 -2.12 9.56 -0.86
CA MET A 47 -3.57 9.75 -0.82
C MET A 47 -4.07 10.52 -2.05
N TYR A 48 -3.29 11.44 -2.58
CA TYR A 48 -3.62 12.11 -3.83
C TYR A 48 -3.73 11.08 -4.96
N SER A 49 -2.73 10.19 -5.08
CA SER A 49 -2.72 9.15 -6.11
C SER A 49 -3.93 8.22 -5.98
N LEU A 50 -4.25 7.80 -4.75
CA LEU A 50 -5.43 6.98 -4.50
C LEU A 50 -6.72 7.70 -4.87
N SER A 51 -6.80 8.99 -4.59
CA SER A 51 -7.95 9.80 -4.95
C SER A 51 -8.20 9.78 -6.46
N GLN A 52 -7.14 9.82 -7.26
CA GLN A 52 -7.27 9.73 -8.71
C GLN A 52 -7.84 8.37 -9.14
N VAL A 53 -7.40 7.29 -8.51
CA VAL A 53 -7.91 5.95 -8.78
C VAL A 53 -9.40 5.86 -8.41
N MET A 54 -9.79 6.46 -7.31
CA MET A 54 -11.16 6.43 -6.81
C MET A 54 -12.16 7.14 -7.72
N LYS A 55 -11.68 7.93 -8.68
CA LYS A 55 -12.57 8.55 -9.67
C LYS A 55 -13.20 7.52 -10.61
N VAL A 56 -12.54 6.38 -10.82
CA VAL A 56 -12.99 5.36 -11.79
C VAL A 56 -13.22 4.00 -11.15
N MET A 57 -12.69 3.76 -9.96
CA MET A 57 -12.86 2.49 -9.26
C MET A 57 -13.58 2.73 -7.93
N PRO A 58 -14.39 1.76 -7.47
CA PRO A 58 -15.04 1.89 -6.16
C PRO A 58 -14.01 2.09 -5.05
N VAL A 59 -14.38 2.88 -4.05
CA VAL A 59 -13.49 3.20 -2.93
C VAL A 59 -13.00 1.94 -2.22
N GLY A 60 -13.91 1.00 -1.97
CA GLY A 60 -13.56 -0.25 -1.28
C GLY A 60 -12.57 -1.09 -2.07
N VAL A 61 -12.78 -1.22 -3.38
CA VAL A 61 -11.88 -1.99 -4.26
C VAL A 61 -10.52 -1.31 -4.34
N THR A 62 -10.50 0.01 -4.50
CA THR A 62 -9.26 0.78 -4.57
C THR A 62 -8.44 0.60 -3.29
N TYR A 63 -9.08 0.80 -2.15
CA TYR A 63 -8.34 0.74 -0.89
C TYR A 63 -7.93 -0.67 -0.53
N ALA A 64 -8.76 -1.68 -0.81
CA ALA A 64 -8.39 -3.07 -0.56
C ALA A 64 -7.18 -3.47 -1.40
N SER A 65 -7.16 -3.08 -2.67
CA SER A 65 -6.03 -3.36 -3.56
C SER A 65 -4.77 -2.65 -3.10
N PHE A 66 -4.88 -1.36 -2.78
CA PHE A 66 -3.77 -0.58 -2.25
C PHE A 66 -3.24 -1.19 -0.95
N ALA A 67 -4.13 -1.47 0.00
CA ALA A 67 -3.72 -1.99 1.31
C ALA A 67 -3.04 -3.35 1.17
N GLY A 68 -3.60 -4.25 0.36
CA GLY A 68 -3.00 -5.56 0.14
C GLY A 68 -1.61 -5.48 -0.45
N LEU A 69 -1.46 -4.71 -1.52
CA LEU A 69 -0.16 -4.55 -2.17
C LEU A 69 0.85 -3.83 -1.26
N THR A 70 0.39 -2.81 -0.54
CA THR A 70 1.26 -2.06 0.38
C THR A 70 1.71 -2.92 1.54
N ILE A 71 0.84 -3.78 2.08
CA ILE A 71 1.20 -4.70 3.15
C ILE A 71 2.31 -5.63 2.69
N ILE A 72 2.19 -6.21 1.50
CA ILE A 72 3.21 -7.11 0.95
C ILE A 72 4.52 -6.36 0.73
N ALA A 73 4.45 -5.18 0.11
CA ALA A 73 5.64 -4.38 -0.16
C ALA A 73 6.34 -3.96 1.14
N THR A 74 5.56 -3.52 2.13
CA THR A 74 6.12 -3.09 3.42
C THR A 74 6.72 -4.26 4.19
N ALA A 75 6.08 -5.43 4.16
CA ALA A 75 6.64 -6.63 4.79
C ALA A 75 7.96 -7.02 4.14
N THR A 76 8.07 -6.91 2.81
CA THR A 76 9.31 -7.18 2.09
C THR A 76 10.42 -6.22 2.51
N VAL A 77 10.10 -4.93 2.59
CA VAL A 77 11.06 -3.92 3.08
C VAL A 77 11.49 -4.23 4.52
N GLY A 78 10.54 -4.65 5.36
CA GLY A 78 10.84 -5.03 6.74
C GLY A 78 11.86 -6.15 6.83
N VAL A 79 11.74 -7.15 5.96
CA VAL A 79 12.68 -8.28 5.92
C VAL A 79 14.08 -7.81 5.52
N PHE A 80 14.17 -7.03 4.44
CA PHE A 80 15.49 -6.68 3.87
C PHE A 80 16.15 -5.49 4.56
N LYS A 81 15.37 -4.49 4.97
CA LYS A 81 15.95 -3.27 5.53
C LYS A 81 16.01 -3.29 7.05
N PHE A 82 15.00 -3.86 7.70
CA PHE A 82 14.89 -3.84 9.16
C PHE A 82 15.14 -5.21 9.79
N ASN A 83 15.52 -6.22 9.00
CA ASN A 83 15.80 -7.59 9.46
C ASN A 83 14.64 -8.21 10.23
N GLN A 84 13.42 -7.91 9.82
CA GLN A 84 12.20 -8.44 10.44
C GLN A 84 11.78 -9.70 9.69
N ILE A 85 12.11 -10.86 10.24
CA ILE A 85 11.79 -12.13 9.59
C ILE A 85 10.38 -12.57 10.00
N PRO A 86 9.44 -12.73 9.03
CA PRO A 86 8.09 -13.13 9.35
C PRO A 86 8.02 -14.60 9.79
N ASN A 87 7.14 -14.90 10.74
CA ASN A 87 6.90 -16.29 11.12
C ASN A 87 5.88 -16.92 10.15
N LEU A 88 5.60 -18.21 10.36
CA LEU A 88 4.70 -18.95 9.48
C LEU A 88 3.29 -18.35 9.47
N TYR A 89 2.78 -17.91 10.60
CA TYR A 89 1.43 -17.32 10.68
C TYR A 89 1.36 -16.01 9.89
N THR A 90 2.40 -15.21 9.93
CA THR A 90 2.48 -13.98 9.14
C THR A 90 2.46 -14.30 7.65
N LEU A 91 3.23 -15.31 7.22
CA LEU A 91 3.26 -15.72 5.81
C LEU A 91 1.90 -16.22 5.34
N ILE A 92 1.21 -17.00 6.15
CA ILE A 92 -0.13 -17.49 5.83
C ILE A 92 -1.10 -16.32 5.70
N GLY A 93 -1.06 -15.39 6.66
CA GLY A 93 -1.92 -14.20 6.63
C GLY A 93 -1.67 -13.33 5.41
N LEU A 94 -0.40 -13.12 5.04
CA LEU A 94 -0.07 -12.37 3.84
C LEU A 94 -0.59 -13.07 2.58
N GLY A 95 -0.50 -14.39 2.53
CA GLY A 95 -1.06 -15.17 1.44
C GLY A 95 -2.57 -15.01 1.32
N LEU A 96 -3.29 -14.99 2.45
CA LEU A 96 -4.73 -14.77 2.46
C LEU A 96 -5.09 -13.37 1.96
N ILE A 97 -4.30 -12.37 2.31
CA ILE A 97 -4.51 -10.99 1.82
C ILE A 97 -4.35 -10.95 0.32
N ILE A 98 -3.28 -11.57 -0.22
CA ILE A 98 -3.05 -11.62 -1.65
C ILE A 98 -4.24 -12.31 -2.36
N ALA A 99 -4.69 -13.45 -1.83
CA ALA A 99 -5.81 -14.16 -2.40
C ALA A 99 -7.07 -13.30 -2.42
N GLY A 100 -7.34 -12.57 -1.33
CA GLY A 100 -8.49 -11.68 -1.25
C GLY A 100 -8.41 -10.53 -2.27
N VAL A 101 -7.25 -9.92 -2.43
CA VAL A 101 -7.05 -8.84 -3.40
C VAL A 101 -7.24 -9.36 -4.83
N LEU A 102 -6.71 -10.54 -5.13
CA LEU A 102 -6.89 -11.15 -6.45
C LEU A 102 -8.36 -11.44 -6.74
N MET A 103 -9.09 -11.93 -5.75
CA MET A 103 -10.53 -12.17 -5.92
C MET A 103 -11.29 -10.89 -6.23
N ILE A 104 -11.00 -9.82 -5.52
CA ILE A 104 -11.67 -8.54 -5.72
C ILE A 104 -11.41 -8.01 -7.13
N ASN A 105 -10.18 -8.09 -7.59
CA ASN A 105 -9.80 -7.47 -8.86
C ASN A 105 -10.10 -8.35 -10.08
N LEU A 106 -10.02 -9.67 -9.95
CA LEU A 106 -10.15 -10.56 -11.08
C LEU A 106 -11.53 -11.22 -11.19
N MET A 107 -12.14 -11.52 -10.05
CA MET A 107 -13.37 -12.32 -10.04
C MET A 107 -14.61 -11.49 -9.78
N SER A 108 -14.51 -10.43 -8.99
CA SER A 108 -15.67 -9.58 -8.75
C SER A 108 -15.78 -8.55 -9.87
N LYS A 109 -16.98 -8.48 -10.46
CA LYS A 109 -17.28 -7.47 -11.49
C LYS A 109 -18.33 -6.50 -11.01
N THR A 110 -18.57 -6.46 -9.72
CA THR A 110 -19.55 -5.55 -9.14
C THR A 110 -18.92 -4.20 -8.84
N ASN A 111 -19.74 -3.16 -8.88
CA ASN A 111 -19.33 -1.81 -8.53
C ASN A 111 -19.67 -1.55 -7.06
N ILE A 112 -18.87 -2.10 -6.19
CA ILE A 112 -19.07 -1.92 -4.75
C ILE A 112 -18.29 -0.76 -4.18
#